data_82bc8c824a8da1eb63f0b339497247e3
#
_entry.id   82bc8c824a8da1eb63f0b339497247e3
#
_cell.length_a   1.000
_cell.length_b   1.000
_cell.length_c   1.000
_cell.angle_alpha   90.00
_cell.angle_beta   90.00
_cell.angle_gamma   90.00
#
_symmetry.space_group_name_H-M   'P 1'
#
loop_
_entity.id
_entity.type
_entity.pdbx_description
1 polymer ?
#
loop_
_entity_poly.entity_id
_entity_poly.type
_entity_poly.pdbx_seq_one_letter_code
_entity_poly.pdbx_strand_id
1 'polypeptide(L)'
;MRVVVSITRKDGLSDPEGVTTAKALRRLGYPVGEVHFGRTITLEVDAADAAAARAAATDMCTRLLANPVIEDFTVSVLDGEPVA
;
A
#
# COMPACT_ATOMS: atom_id res chain seq x y z
N MET A 1 17.96 -5.19 2.75
CA MET A 1 17.42 -4.22 1.79
C MET A 1 16.10 -3.67 2.30
N ARG A 2 15.85 -2.42 2.05
CA ARG A 2 14.61 -1.78 2.46
C ARG A 2 13.55 -1.92 1.38
N VAL A 3 12.37 -2.38 1.78
CA VAL A 3 11.27 -2.64 0.86
C VAL A 3 10.03 -1.89 1.35
N VAL A 4 9.35 -1.23 0.45
CA VAL A 4 8.08 -0.54 0.74
C VAL A 4 6.96 -1.27 0.00
N VAL A 5 5.94 -1.65 0.76
CA VAL A 5 4.75 -2.29 0.22
C VAL A 5 3.58 -1.33 0.38
N SER A 6 2.90 -1.04 -0.71
CA SER A 6 1.66 -0.23 -0.71
C SER A 6 0.48 -1.15 -0.96
N ILE A 7 -0.50 -1.10 -0.07
CA ILE A 7 -1.67 -1.97 -0.11
C ILE A 7 -2.92 -1.12 -0.22
N THR A 8 -3.75 -1.40 -1.22
CA THR A 8 -5.00 -0.69 -1.46
C THR A 8 -6.13 -1.68 -1.68
N ARG A 9 -7.38 -1.26 -1.45
CA ARG A 9 -8.52 -2.09 -1.80
C ARG A 9 -8.65 -2.19 -3.31
N LYS A 10 -9.15 -3.34 -3.77
CA LYS A 10 -9.47 -3.53 -5.18
C LYS A 10 -10.57 -2.57 -5.61
N ASP A 11 -10.54 -2.17 -6.87
CA ASP A 11 -11.56 -1.29 -7.44
C ASP A 11 -12.95 -1.91 -7.31
N GLY A 12 -13.94 -1.07 -7.09
CA GLY A 12 -15.33 -1.48 -6.99
C GLY A 12 -15.76 -1.95 -5.60
N LEU A 13 -14.82 -2.04 -4.65
CA LEU A 13 -15.14 -2.42 -3.28
C LEU A 13 -15.42 -1.18 -2.43
N SER A 14 -16.26 -1.35 -1.42
CA SER A 14 -16.61 -0.28 -0.51
C SER A 14 -15.42 0.18 0.31
N ASP A 15 -15.25 1.50 0.43
CA ASP A 15 -14.27 2.14 1.29
C ASP A 15 -15.00 3.17 2.17
N PRO A 16 -15.62 2.73 3.27
CA PRO A 16 -16.42 3.63 4.11
C PRO A 16 -15.61 4.80 4.67
N GLU A 17 -14.35 4.56 4.99
CA GLU A 17 -13.43 5.59 5.50
C GLU A 17 -13.17 6.66 4.44
N GLY A 18 -12.91 6.24 3.21
CA GLY A 18 -12.71 7.14 2.08
C GLY A 18 -13.96 7.96 1.77
N VAL A 19 -15.13 7.35 1.78
CA VAL A 19 -16.40 8.03 1.54
C VAL A 19 -16.64 9.12 2.58
N THR A 20 -16.45 8.80 3.85
CA THR A 20 -16.64 9.76 4.95
C THR A 20 -15.65 10.92 4.85
N THR A 21 -14.39 10.62 4.54
CA THR A 21 -13.35 11.63 4.38
C THR A 21 -13.64 12.55 3.21
N ALA A 22 -14.08 12.01 2.08
CA ALA A 22 -14.44 12.80 0.90
C ALA A 22 -15.56 13.80 1.23
N LYS A 23 -16.59 13.35 1.95
CA LYS A 23 -17.69 14.22 2.36
C LYS A 23 -17.20 15.35 3.27
N ALA A 24 -16.35 15.04 4.23
CA ALA A 24 -15.79 16.04 5.14
C ALA A 24 -14.94 17.07 4.41
N LEU A 25 -14.11 16.63 3.46
CA LEU A 25 -13.27 17.53 2.68
C LEU A 25 -14.11 18.46 1.80
N ARG A 26 -15.18 17.95 1.20
CA ARG A 26 -16.09 18.80 0.40
C ARG A 26 -16.78 19.84 1.27
N ARG A 27 -17.17 19.50 2.49
CA ARG A 27 -17.77 20.47 3.43
C ARG A 27 -16.79 21.57 3.80
N LEU A 28 -15.50 21.27 3.82
CA LEU A 28 -14.44 22.26 4.08
C LEU A 28 -14.12 23.11 2.86
N GLY A 29 -14.75 22.84 1.72
CA GLY A 29 -14.58 23.62 0.50
C GLY A 29 -13.58 23.05 -0.48
N TYR A 30 -13.05 21.86 -0.26
CA TYR A 30 -12.11 21.25 -1.18
C TYR A 30 -12.85 20.48 -2.29
N PRO A 31 -12.49 20.70 -3.56
CA PRO A 31 -13.16 20.03 -4.68
C PRO A 31 -12.57 18.63 -4.92
N VAL A 32 -12.70 17.74 -3.97
CA VAL A 32 -12.18 16.38 -4.10
C VAL A 32 -13.20 15.44 -4.73
N GLY A 33 -12.71 14.50 -5.51
CA GLY A 33 -13.49 13.38 -6.03
C GLY A 33 -13.50 12.23 -5.03
N GLU A 34 -13.16 11.04 -5.51
CA GLU A 34 -13.07 9.87 -4.64
C GLU A 34 -11.82 9.94 -3.77
N VAL A 35 -11.98 9.47 -2.53
CA VAL A 35 -10.88 9.33 -1.58
C VAL A 35 -10.78 7.85 -1.20
N HIS A 36 -9.59 7.29 -1.34
CA HIS A 36 -9.32 5.89 -1.03
C HIS A 36 -8.24 5.79 0.02
N PHE A 37 -8.49 4.99 1.03
CA PHE A 37 -7.51 4.69 2.06
C PHE A 37 -6.76 3.42 1.72
N GLY A 38 -5.51 3.40 2.09
CA GLY A 38 -4.66 2.23 1.97
C GLY A 38 -3.65 2.26 3.09
N ARG A 39 -2.67 1.37 3.02
CA ARG A 39 -1.60 1.37 3.99
C ARG A 39 -0.26 1.10 3.33
N THR A 40 0.79 1.58 3.95
CA THR A 40 2.16 1.38 3.50
C THR A 40 2.92 0.65 4.60
N ILE A 41 3.64 -0.40 4.22
CA ILE A 41 4.47 -1.17 5.14
C ILE A 41 5.91 -1.08 4.67
N THR A 42 6.82 -0.70 5.58
CA THR A 42 8.24 -0.67 5.31
C THR A 42 8.89 -1.87 5.96
N LEU A 43 9.65 -2.63 5.18
CA LEU A 43 10.30 -3.86 5.64
C LEU A 43 11.80 -3.76 5.44
N GLU A 44 12.56 -4.30 6.42
CA GLU A 44 13.97 -4.61 6.20
C GLU A 44 14.04 -6.10 5.87
N VAL A 45 14.50 -6.42 4.67
CA VAL A 45 14.58 -7.79 4.18
C VAL A 45 16.02 -8.18 4.01
N ASP A 46 16.42 -9.28 4.64
CA ASP A 46 17.75 -9.85 4.44
C ASP A 46 17.76 -10.62 3.11
N ALA A 47 18.32 -9.99 2.09
CA ALA A 47 18.33 -10.54 0.75
C ALA A 47 19.62 -10.11 0.04
N ALA A 48 20.09 -10.95 -0.87
CA ALA A 48 21.32 -10.72 -1.59
C ALA A 48 21.23 -9.58 -2.62
N ASP A 49 20.04 -9.41 -3.22
CA ASP A 49 19.82 -8.40 -4.26
C ASP A 49 18.36 -7.96 -4.28
N ALA A 50 18.08 -6.98 -5.13
CA ALA A 50 16.74 -6.40 -5.24
C ALA A 50 15.72 -7.44 -5.73
N ALA A 51 16.09 -8.32 -6.62
CA ALA A 51 15.17 -9.35 -7.14
C ALA A 51 14.75 -10.31 -6.03
N ALA A 52 15.71 -10.75 -5.20
CA ALA A 52 15.43 -11.64 -4.06
C ALA A 52 14.56 -10.93 -3.01
N ALA A 53 14.84 -9.66 -2.73
CA ALA A 53 14.06 -8.87 -1.78
C ALA A 53 12.62 -8.70 -2.27
N ARG A 54 12.43 -8.40 -3.55
CA ARG A 54 11.11 -8.26 -4.17
C ARG A 54 10.32 -9.56 -4.11
N ALA A 55 10.96 -10.67 -4.44
CA ALA A 55 10.33 -11.99 -4.40
C ALA A 55 9.88 -12.34 -2.98
N ALA A 56 10.73 -12.10 -1.99
CA ALA A 56 10.41 -12.37 -0.59
C ALA A 56 9.24 -11.49 -0.11
N ALA A 57 9.26 -10.20 -0.43
CA ALA A 57 8.19 -9.28 -0.02
C ALA A 57 6.87 -9.62 -0.71
N THR A 58 6.90 -10.00 -1.98
CA THR A 58 5.71 -10.44 -2.71
C THR A 58 5.09 -11.68 -2.04
N ASP A 59 5.91 -12.63 -1.67
CA ASP A 59 5.46 -13.82 -0.97
C ASP A 59 4.86 -13.48 0.40
N MET A 60 5.49 -12.57 1.14
CA MET A 60 4.96 -12.07 2.42
C MET A 60 3.59 -11.43 2.25
N CYS A 61 3.40 -10.63 1.22
CA CYS A 61 2.11 -9.99 0.94
C CYS A 61 1.02 -11.03 0.67
N THR A 62 1.32 -12.02 -0.15
CA THR A 62 0.37 -13.06 -0.52
C THR A 62 -0.03 -13.91 0.68
N ARG A 63 0.93 -14.18 1.57
CA ARG A 63 0.70 -15.10 2.69
C ARG A 63 0.19 -14.43 3.96
N LEU A 64 0.49 -13.15 4.17
CA LEU A 64 0.20 -12.51 5.44
C LEU A 64 -0.19 -11.03 5.34
N LEU A 65 0.57 -10.22 4.60
CA LEU A 65 0.48 -8.76 4.72
C LEU A 65 -0.74 -8.16 4.04
N ALA A 66 -1.20 -8.77 2.97
CA ALA A 66 -2.37 -8.30 2.24
C ALA A 66 -3.42 -9.41 2.17
N ASN A 67 -4.68 -9.00 2.02
CA ASN A 67 -5.75 -9.95 1.75
C ASN A 67 -6.02 -9.96 0.24
N PRO A 68 -5.53 -10.97 -0.50
CA PRO A 68 -5.62 -10.95 -1.97
C PRO A 68 -7.04 -11.02 -2.52
N VAL A 69 -8.01 -11.34 -1.69
CA VAL A 69 -9.43 -11.35 -2.11
C VAL A 69 -9.94 -9.92 -2.30
N ILE A 70 -9.53 -8.99 -1.44
CA ILE A 70 -10.07 -7.62 -1.42
C ILE A 70 -9.02 -6.54 -1.61
N GLU A 71 -7.73 -6.90 -1.66
CA GLU A 71 -6.65 -5.93 -1.72
C GLU A 71 -5.68 -6.23 -2.85
N ASP A 72 -5.15 -5.15 -3.43
CA ASP A 72 -4.01 -5.18 -4.33
C ASP A 72 -2.80 -4.63 -3.60
N PHE A 73 -1.62 -5.01 -4.04
CA PHE A 73 -0.39 -4.48 -3.46
C PHE A 73 0.67 -4.22 -4.53
N THR A 74 1.57 -3.29 -4.23
CA THR A 74 2.77 -3.05 -5.03
C THR A 74 3.98 -3.13 -4.12
N VAL A 75 5.10 -3.58 -4.68
CA VAL A 75 6.35 -3.75 -3.96
C VAL A 75 7.41 -2.87 -4.61
N SER A 76 8.08 -2.05 -3.80
CA SER A 76 9.20 -1.22 -4.25
C SER A 76 10.41 -1.51 -3.39
N VAL A 77 11.55 -1.77 -4.03
CA VAL A 77 12.82 -1.99 -3.32
C VAL A 77 13.61 -0.69 -3.37
N LEU A 78 13.97 -0.17 -2.20
CA LEU A 78 14.74 1.06 -2.08
C LEU A 78 16.17 0.71 -1.73
N ASP A 79 17.03 0.72 -2.73
CA ASP A 79 18.42 0.33 -2.57
C ASP A 79 19.25 1.50 -2.03
N GLY A 80 19.54 1.43 -0.72
CA GLY A 80 20.37 2.41 -0.07
C GLY A 80 19.73 3.76 0.17
N GLU A 81 18.46 3.94 -0.18
CA GLU A 81 17.73 5.19 0.02
C GLU A 81 17.02 5.22 1.37
N PRO A 82 17.16 6.29 2.17
CA PRO A 82 16.35 6.41 3.38
C PRO A 82 14.89 6.66 3.03
N VAL A 83 14.00 5.97 3.73
CA VAL A 83 12.56 6.24 3.60
C VAL A 83 12.23 7.42 4.52
N ALA A 84 11.77 8.49 3.91
CA ALA A 84 11.41 9.70 4.64
C ALA A 84 10.05 9.56 5.34
#